data_971f880a9a5119ab89cbb172fa612bed
#
_entry.id   971f880a9a5119ab89cbb172fa612bed
#
_cell.length_a   1.000
_cell.length_b   1.000
_cell.length_c   1.000
_cell.angle_alpha   90.00
_cell.angle_beta   90.00
_cell.angle_gamma   90.00
#
_symmetry.space_group_name_H-M   'P 1'
#
loop_
_entity.id
_entity.type
_entity.pdbx_description
1 polymer ?
#
loop_
_entity_poly.entity_id
_entity_poly.type
_entity_poly.pdbx_seq_one_letter_code
_entity_poly.pdbx_strand_id
1 'polypeptide(L)'
;VQRTKFSVIAVDYENHVPREGMVNGLKSLAEQTFQDFELIICHDGPKQIPYEDEINFKELGFSPIIINTPQHYGNWGHSSRDMAMRQANGEYFIQFNIDNKFYPTAFEKINNCIEETSSSVVIFTIQHFKEGGRFIKGVPPSHGQIDCMQLVAHRNVWQELGYWYNTNIESDGYIYSRIGENYLYSHIDECLGENY
;
A
#
# COMPACT_ATOMS: atom_id res chain seq x y z
N VAL A 1 7.16 -20.67 9.86
CA VAL A 1 6.93 -20.23 8.47
C VAL A 1 7.81 -19.02 8.25
N GLN A 2 8.65 -19.06 7.21
CA GLN A 2 9.45 -17.92 6.82
C GLN A 2 8.49 -16.83 6.29
N ARG A 3 8.61 -15.60 6.80
CA ARG A 3 7.82 -14.46 6.35
C ARG A 3 8.44 -13.86 5.11
N THR A 4 7.61 -13.29 4.23
CA THR A 4 8.08 -12.40 3.18
C THR A 4 8.51 -11.05 3.80
N LYS A 5 9.37 -10.31 3.10
CA LYS A 5 9.78 -8.97 3.57
C LYS A 5 8.60 -8.01 3.58
N PHE A 6 7.83 -7.96 2.49
CA PHE A 6 6.69 -7.05 2.39
C PHE A 6 5.35 -7.77 2.20
N SER A 7 4.29 -7.20 2.77
CA SER A 7 2.92 -7.43 2.33
C SER A 7 2.43 -6.18 1.63
N VAL A 8 2.12 -6.29 0.35
CA VAL A 8 1.49 -5.23 -0.44
C VAL A 8 -0.02 -5.37 -0.28
N ILE A 9 -0.62 -4.38 0.35
CA ILE A 9 -2.06 -4.30 0.64
C ILE A 9 -2.72 -3.48 -0.47
N ALA A 10 -3.22 -4.15 -1.49
CA ALA A 10 -3.91 -3.52 -2.61
C ALA A 10 -5.41 -3.43 -2.33
N VAL A 11 -5.97 -2.23 -2.41
CA VAL A 11 -7.41 -2.02 -2.27
C VAL A 11 -8.03 -1.59 -3.59
N ASP A 12 -9.24 -2.09 -3.83
CA ASP A 12 -10.02 -1.83 -5.02
C ASP A 12 -11.51 -1.78 -4.67
N TYR A 13 -12.30 -1.08 -5.48
CA TYR A 13 -13.75 -1.07 -5.38
C TYR A 13 -14.39 -0.83 -6.76
N GLU A 14 -15.56 -1.40 -6.97
CA GLU A 14 -16.24 -1.38 -8.27
C GLU A 14 -16.48 0.04 -8.80
N ASN A 15 -16.32 0.17 -10.12
CA ASN A 15 -16.55 1.40 -10.89
C ASN A 15 -15.66 2.57 -10.55
N HIS A 16 -14.63 2.41 -9.71
CA HIS A 16 -13.73 3.49 -9.37
C HIS A 16 -12.44 3.46 -10.19
N VAL A 17 -11.85 2.29 -10.33
CA VAL A 17 -10.61 2.11 -11.08
C VAL A 17 -10.89 1.49 -12.44
N PRO A 18 -10.56 2.17 -13.56
CA PRO A 18 -10.62 1.54 -14.88
C PRO A 18 -9.70 0.31 -14.91
N ARG A 19 -10.15 -0.75 -15.65
CA ARG A 19 -9.34 -1.98 -15.81
C ARG A 19 -7.90 -1.71 -16.23
N GLU A 20 -7.67 -0.74 -17.11
CA GLU A 20 -6.33 -0.36 -17.55
C GLU A 20 -5.47 0.17 -16.40
N GLY A 21 -6.02 1.01 -15.53
CA GLY A 21 -5.34 1.52 -14.33
C GLY A 21 -4.92 0.38 -13.40
N MET A 22 -5.83 -0.55 -13.13
CA MET A 22 -5.56 -1.74 -12.32
C MET A 22 -4.44 -2.61 -12.93
N VAL A 23 -4.52 -2.90 -14.24
CA VAL A 23 -3.47 -3.68 -14.92
C VAL A 23 -2.11 -2.98 -14.88
N ASN A 24 -2.08 -1.66 -15.07
CA ASN A 24 -0.84 -0.89 -15.01
C ASN A 24 -0.25 -0.84 -13.59
N GLY A 25 -1.09 -0.69 -12.57
CA GLY A 25 -0.67 -0.76 -11.18
C GLY A 25 -0.04 -2.11 -10.84
N LEU A 26 -0.72 -3.21 -11.19
CA LEU A 26 -0.21 -4.56 -10.96
C LEU A 26 1.07 -4.88 -11.76
N LYS A 27 1.19 -4.39 -13.00
CA LYS A 27 2.44 -4.49 -13.76
C LYS A 27 3.59 -3.79 -13.05
N SER A 28 3.36 -2.63 -12.46
CA SER A 28 4.41 -1.92 -11.71
C SER A 28 4.92 -2.70 -10.51
N LEU A 29 4.09 -3.55 -9.90
CA LEU A 29 4.52 -4.49 -8.86
C LEU A 29 5.30 -5.68 -9.45
N ALA A 30 4.88 -6.21 -10.60
CA ALA A 30 5.59 -7.29 -11.28
C ALA A 30 7.00 -6.88 -11.74
N GLU A 31 7.18 -5.61 -12.07
CA GLU A 31 8.45 -5.03 -12.55
C GLU A 31 9.40 -4.63 -11.42
N GLN A 32 9.06 -4.83 -10.14
CA GLN A 32 9.96 -4.52 -9.03
C GLN A 32 11.23 -5.36 -9.08
N THR A 33 12.39 -4.76 -8.86
CA THR A 33 13.68 -5.47 -8.77
C THR A 33 13.79 -6.32 -7.51
N PHE A 34 13.07 -5.97 -6.45
CA PHE A 34 12.97 -6.72 -5.20
C PHE A 34 11.64 -7.45 -5.14
N GLN A 35 11.66 -8.79 -5.13
CA GLN A 35 10.50 -9.66 -5.29
C GLN A 35 10.08 -10.42 -4.01
N ASP A 36 10.73 -10.19 -2.86
CA ASP A 36 10.34 -10.83 -1.60
C ASP A 36 9.12 -10.14 -0.98
N PHE A 37 7.98 -10.28 -1.64
CA PHE A 37 6.69 -9.76 -1.15
C PHE A 37 5.53 -10.68 -1.49
N GLU A 38 4.47 -10.60 -0.70
CA GLU A 38 3.15 -11.13 -1.03
C GLU A 38 2.22 -9.99 -1.48
N LEU A 39 1.26 -10.30 -2.35
CA LEU A 39 0.22 -9.39 -2.79
C LEU A 39 -1.12 -9.83 -2.21
N ILE A 40 -1.80 -8.93 -1.52
CA ILE A 40 -3.15 -9.11 -1.01
C ILE A 40 -4.05 -8.07 -1.69
N ILE A 41 -5.04 -8.53 -2.44
CA ILE A 41 -6.03 -7.67 -3.09
C ILE A 41 -7.32 -7.75 -2.29
N CYS A 42 -7.77 -6.63 -1.74
CA CYS A 42 -9.04 -6.56 -1.03
C CYS A 42 -10.01 -5.64 -1.78
N HIS A 43 -11.09 -6.23 -2.28
CA HIS A 43 -12.18 -5.52 -2.95
C HIS A 43 -13.24 -5.10 -1.93
N ASP A 44 -13.70 -3.86 -2.01
CA ASP A 44 -14.75 -3.32 -1.16
C ASP A 44 -16.14 -3.69 -1.67
N GLY A 45 -16.68 -4.74 -1.12
CA GLY A 45 -17.93 -5.38 -1.51
C GLY A 45 -17.72 -6.68 -2.28
N PRO A 46 -18.80 -7.43 -2.55
CA PRO A 46 -18.77 -8.60 -3.42
C PRO A 46 -18.44 -8.18 -4.86
N LYS A 47 -17.35 -8.70 -5.42
CA LYS A 47 -16.96 -8.43 -6.80
C LYS A 47 -17.81 -9.26 -7.77
N GLN A 48 -18.38 -8.62 -8.80
CA GLN A 48 -19.24 -9.29 -9.78
C GLN A 48 -18.44 -10.13 -10.77
N ILE A 49 -17.32 -9.61 -11.25
CA ILE A 49 -16.42 -10.31 -12.17
C ILE A 49 -15.18 -10.71 -11.37
N PRO A 50 -14.84 -12.00 -11.26
CA PRO A 50 -13.62 -12.44 -10.60
C PRO A 50 -12.37 -11.78 -11.21
N TYR A 51 -11.37 -11.50 -10.39
CA TYR A 51 -10.11 -10.90 -10.89
C TYR A 51 -9.42 -11.77 -11.93
N GLU A 52 -9.51 -13.08 -11.80
CA GLU A 52 -8.91 -14.06 -12.71
C GLU A 52 -9.49 -13.97 -14.13
N ASP A 53 -10.72 -13.46 -14.28
CA ASP A 53 -11.36 -13.22 -15.57
C ASP A 53 -10.91 -11.90 -16.21
N GLU A 54 -10.37 -11.00 -15.40
CA GLU A 54 -9.90 -9.68 -15.83
C GLU A 54 -8.38 -9.61 -16.00
N ILE A 55 -7.63 -10.37 -15.18
CA ILE A 55 -6.18 -10.28 -15.04
C ILE A 55 -5.55 -11.65 -15.14
N ASN A 56 -4.55 -11.78 -15.99
CA ASN A 56 -3.70 -12.98 -16.02
C ASN A 56 -2.58 -12.88 -14.98
N PHE A 57 -2.89 -13.18 -13.72
CA PHE A 57 -1.91 -13.14 -12.62
C PHE A 57 -0.71 -14.04 -12.85
N LYS A 58 -0.89 -15.17 -13.54
CA LYS A 58 0.21 -16.08 -13.86
C LYS A 58 1.24 -15.44 -14.78
N GLU A 59 0.78 -14.65 -15.75
CA GLU A 59 1.65 -13.90 -16.65
C GLU A 59 2.41 -12.80 -15.91
N LEU A 60 1.78 -12.18 -14.89
CA LEU A 60 2.41 -11.20 -14.02
C LEU A 60 3.32 -11.82 -12.93
N GLY A 61 3.34 -13.14 -12.80
CA GLY A 61 4.14 -13.83 -11.79
C GLY A 61 3.54 -13.82 -10.37
N PHE A 62 2.24 -13.48 -10.23
CA PHE A 62 1.60 -13.41 -8.93
C PHE A 62 0.71 -14.61 -8.62
N SER A 63 0.57 -14.87 -7.31
CA SER A 63 -0.48 -15.70 -6.72
C SER A 63 -1.09 -14.89 -5.57
N PRO A 64 -1.93 -13.87 -5.86
CA PRO A 64 -2.44 -12.97 -4.84
C PRO A 64 -3.42 -13.68 -3.90
N ILE A 65 -3.45 -13.21 -2.65
CA ILE A 65 -4.56 -13.49 -1.73
C ILE A 65 -5.68 -12.51 -2.10
N ILE A 66 -6.84 -13.03 -2.49
CA ILE A 66 -8.00 -12.22 -2.88
C ILE A 66 -9.03 -12.26 -1.76
N ILE A 67 -9.44 -11.09 -1.31
CA ILE A 67 -10.45 -10.90 -0.26
C ILE A 67 -11.55 -10.01 -0.84
N ASN A 68 -12.81 -10.38 -0.61
CA ASN A 68 -13.94 -9.51 -0.84
C ASN A 68 -14.57 -9.18 0.49
N THR A 69 -14.83 -7.91 0.78
CA THR A 69 -15.60 -7.57 1.96
C THR A 69 -17.04 -8.02 1.80
N PRO A 70 -17.76 -8.36 2.90
CA PRO A 70 -19.11 -8.92 2.80
C PRO A 70 -20.14 -7.93 2.24
N GLN A 71 -19.84 -6.64 2.31
CA GLN A 71 -20.66 -5.56 1.79
C GLN A 71 -19.77 -4.39 1.38
N HIS A 72 -20.30 -3.47 0.59
CA HIS A 72 -19.63 -2.22 0.25
C HIS A 72 -19.62 -1.28 1.48
N TYR A 73 -18.45 -0.90 1.93
CA TYR A 73 -18.26 0.03 3.07
C TYR A 73 -18.01 1.46 2.61
N GLY A 74 -17.47 1.67 1.44
CA GLY A 74 -16.96 2.95 0.98
C GLY A 74 -15.71 3.36 1.76
N ASN A 75 -15.71 4.50 2.39
CA ASN A 75 -14.64 5.02 3.27
C ASN A 75 -13.21 4.91 2.69
N TRP A 76 -13.07 5.17 1.39
CA TRP A 76 -11.77 5.19 0.68
C TRP A 76 -10.96 3.89 0.82
N GLY A 77 -11.63 2.75 1.01
CA GLY A 77 -11.01 1.43 1.15
C GLY A 77 -10.38 1.17 2.53
N HIS A 78 -10.64 1.99 3.53
CA HIS A 78 -10.03 1.83 4.86
C HIS A 78 -10.45 0.54 5.57
N SER A 79 -11.72 0.12 5.46
CA SER A 79 -12.18 -1.18 5.97
C SER A 79 -11.51 -2.35 5.25
N SER A 80 -11.29 -2.23 3.95
CA SER A 80 -10.58 -3.23 3.15
C SER A 80 -9.12 -3.34 3.57
N ARG A 81 -8.44 -2.21 3.86
CA ARG A 81 -7.07 -2.21 4.40
C ARG A 81 -6.99 -2.94 5.73
N ASP A 82 -7.88 -2.65 6.68
CA ASP A 82 -7.87 -3.33 7.99
C ASP A 82 -8.04 -4.84 7.82
N MET A 83 -8.99 -5.27 6.99
CA MET A 83 -9.25 -6.69 6.75
C MET A 83 -8.04 -7.39 6.09
N ALA A 84 -7.42 -6.76 5.09
CA ALA A 84 -6.25 -7.30 4.40
C ALA A 84 -5.02 -7.38 5.32
N MET A 85 -4.75 -6.32 6.09
CA MET A 85 -3.62 -6.28 7.02
C MET A 85 -3.67 -7.37 8.07
N ARG A 86 -4.86 -7.76 8.54
CA ARG A 86 -5.03 -8.86 9.52
C ARG A 86 -4.69 -10.23 8.94
N GLN A 87 -4.69 -10.39 7.62
CA GLN A 87 -4.30 -11.62 6.94
C GLN A 87 -2.86 -11.60 6.42
N ALA A 88 -2.22 -10.44 6.47
CA ALA A 88 -0.87 -10.24 5.96
C ALA A 88 0.18 -11.00 6.77
N ASN A 89 1.16 -11.62 6.10
CA ASN A 89 2.24 -12.39 6.71
C ASN A 89 3.62 -11.72 6.63
N GLY A 90 3.79 -10.65 5.85
CA GLY A 90 5.06 -9.94 5.68
C GLY A 90 5.57 -9.27 6.96
N GLU A 91 6.84 -8.89 6.95
CA GLU A 91 7.46 -8.14 8.05
C GLU A 91 7.03 -6.67 8.04
N TYR A 92 6.93 -6.07 6.87
CA TYR A 92 6.51 -4.68 6.66
C TYR A 92 5.29 -4.62 5.76
N PHE A 93 4.41 -3.65 5.97
CA PHE A 93 3.21 -3.46 5.18
C PHE A 93 3.31 -2.22 4.32
N ILE A 94 3.00 -2.37 3.03
CA ILE A 94 2.95 -1.33 2.01
C ILE A 94 1.49 -1.16 1.60
N GLN A 95 0.94 0.05 1.75
CA GLN A 95 -0.41 0.34 1.29
C GLN A 95 -0.39 0.70 -0.20
N PHE A 96 -1.37 0.20 -0.94
CA PHE A 96 -1.44 0.38 -2.37
C PHE A 96 -2.89 0.56 -2.83
N ASN A 97 -3.20 1.64 -3.53
CA ASN A 97 -4.41 1.69 -4.33
C ASN A 97 -4.08 0.99 -5.64
N ILE A 98 -4.96 0.13 -6.12
CA ILE A 98 -4.65 -0.80 -7.21
C ILE A 98 -4.31 -0.10 -8.55
N ASP A 99 -4.64 1.19 -8.68
CA ASP A 99 -4.33 2.07 -9.81
C ASP A 99 -3.04 2.90 -9.64
N ASN A 100 -2.43 2.86 -8.46
CA ASN A 100 -1.16 3.53 -8.22
C ASN A 100 0.00 2.80 -8.92
N LYS A 101 1.17 3.41 -8.91
CA LYS A 101 2.34 2.84 -9.56
C LYS A 101 3.58 3.03 -8.70
N PHE A 102 4.36 1.97 -8.53
CA PHE A 102 5.71 2.05 -7.99
C PHE A 102 6.75 2.02 -9.12
N TYR A 103 7.83 2.77 -8.98
CA TYR A 103 8.97 2.67 -9.89
C TYR A 103 9.75 1.37 -9.65
N PRO A 104 10.43 0.80 -10.67
CA PRO A 104 10.96 -0.57 -10.61
C PRO A 104 11.91 -0.85 -9.44
N THR A 105 12.63 0.15 -8.94
CA THR A 105 13.59 0.00 -7.83
C THR A 105 13.02 0.43 -6.47
N ALA A 106 11.72 0.73 -6.39
CA ALA A 106 11.11 1.27 -5.17
C ALA A 106 11.26 0.32 -3.97
N PHE A 107 10.90 -0.94 -4.13
CA PHE A 107 10.97 -1.92 -3.03
C PHE A 107 12.40 -2.25 -2.63
N GLU A 108 13.33 -2.29 -3.57
CA GLU A 108 14.76 -2.44 -3.29
C GLU A 108 15.30 -1.28 -2.45
N LYS A 109 14.96 -0.04 -2.81
CA LYS A 109 15.37 1.15 -2.05
C LYS A 109 14.77 1.19 -0.65
N ILE A 110 13.49 0.82 -0.51
CA ILE A 110 12.83 0.70 0.79
C ILE A 110 13.52 -0.36 1.63
N ASN A 111 13.79 -1.55 1.06
CA ASN A 111 14.49 -2.61 1.77
C ASN A 111 15.90 -2.19 2.20
N ASN A 112 16.68 -1.58 1.32
CA ASN A 112 18.03 -1.10 1.63
C ASN A 112 18.00 -0.07 2.76
N CYS A 113 17.06 0.88 2.74
CA CYS A 113 16.86 1.83 3.82
C CYS A 113 16.57 1.14 5.16
N ILE A 114 15.72 0.12 5.17
CA ILE A 114 15.42 -0.68 6.36
C ILE A 114 16.67 -1.39 6.88
N GLU A 115 17.41 -2.07 6.01
CA GLU A 115 18.62 -2.82 6.39
C GLU A 115 19.73 -1.89 6.93
N GLU A 116 19.91 -0.73 6.33
CA GLU A 116 20.92 0.25 6.74
C GLU A 116 20.57 0.96 8.05
N THR A 117 19.29 1.25 8.28
CA THR A 117 18.86 2.10 9.41
C THR A 117 18.21 1.32 10.54
N SER A 118 17.82 0.07 10.29
CA SER A 118 16.96 -0.73 11.18
C SER A 118 15.64 -0.03 11.54
N SER A 119 15.14 0.84 10.65
CA SER A 119 13.93 1.61 10.90
C SER A 119 12.68 0.74 10.84
N SER A 120 11.81 0.91 11.81
CA SER A 120 10.48 0.30 11.81
C SER A 120 9.46 1.05 10.93
N VAL A 121 9.79 2.26 10.50
CA VAL A 121 8.96 3.10 9.62
C VAL A 121 9.84 3.75 8.57
N VAL A 122 9.43 3.66 7.31
CA VAL A 122 10.08 4.34 6.17
C VAL A 122 9.03 5.15 5.43
N ILE A 123 9.37 6.40 5.12
CA ILE A 123 8.54 7.33 4.34
C ILE A 123 9.33 7.73 3.11
N PHE A 124 8.67 7.91 1.98
CA PHE A 124 9.32 8.28 0.71
C PHE A 124 8.50 9.31 -0.06
N THR A 125 9.13 9.98 -1.01
CA THR A 125 8.47 10.94 -1.90
C THR A 125 7.68 10.21 -2.98
N ILE A 126 6.52 10.77 -3.34
CA ILE A 126 5.72 10.35 -4.51
C ILE A 126 5.37 11.55 -5.38
N GLN A 127 4.92 11.27 -6.60
CA GLN A 127 4.24 12.23 -7.45
C GLN A 127 2.72 11.99 -7.40
N HIS A 128 1.97 13.03 -7.06
CA HIS A 128 0.52 12.94 -6.90
C HIS A 128 -0.21 13.60 -8.07
N PHE A 129 -0.73 12.79 -9.00
CA PHE A 129 -1.32 13.29 -10.24
C PHE A 129 -2.68 13.97 -10.07
N LYS A 130 -3.53 13.51 -9.15
CA LYS A 130 -4.81 14.18 -8.83
C LYS A 130 -4.62 15.63 -8.36
N GLU A 131 -3.44 15.96 -7.85
CA GLU A 131 -3.09 17.31 -7.38
C GLU A 131 -2.15 18.04 -8.35
N GLY A 132 -2.32 17.83 -9.65
CA GLY A 132 -1.55 18.51 -10.71
C GLY A 132 -0.12 17.98 -10.88
N GLY A 133 0.17 16.78 -10.45
CA GLY A 133 1.49 16.13 -10.62
C GLY A 133 2.55 16.66 -9.66
N ARG A 134 2.15 17.26 -8.53
CA ARG A 134 3.10 17.75 -7.53
C ARG A 134 3.83 16.60 -6.82
N PHE A 135 5.05 16.86 -6.38
CA PHE A 135 5.78 15.96 -5.50
C PHE A 135 5.37 16.17 -4.05
N ILE A 136 5.06 15.08 -3.35
CA ILE A 136 4.74 15.06 -1.93
C ILE A 136 5.86 14.32 -1.20
N LYS A 137 6.53 14.97 -0.25
CA LYS A 137 7.62 14.36 0.53
C LYS A 137 7.10 13.46 1.65
N GLY A 138 5.90 13.72 2.15
CA GLY A 138 5.30 12.95 3.25
C GLY A 138 5.93 13.19 4.64
N VAL A 139 6.89 14.09 4.76
CA VAL A 139 7.59 14.37 6.03
C VAL A 139 7.55 15.85 6.41
N PRO A 140 7.26 16.17 7.67
CA PRO A 140 6.82 15.24 8.73
C PRO A 140 5.46 14.62 8.38
N PRO A 141 5.21 13.35 8.74
CA PRO A 141 3.92 12.73 8.46
C PRO A 141 2.83 13.44 9.27
N SER A 142 1.92 14.10 8.56
CA SER A 142 0.83 14.87 9.16
C SER A 142 -0.38 14.84 8.25
N HIS A 143 -1.54 15.04 8.83
CA HIS A 143 -2.80 15.10 8.11
C HIS A 143 -2.74 16.09 6.91
N GLY A 144 -3.11 15.62 5.73
CA GLY A 144 -3.08 16.38 4.48
C GLY A 144 -1.69 16.62 3.86
N GLN A 145 -0.62 16.07 4.44
CA GLN A 145 0.76 16.21 3.93
C GLN A 145 1.40 14.89 3.51
N ILE A 146 0.71 13.79 3.71
CA ILE A 146 1.16 12.44 3.38
C ILE A 146 0.05 11.66 2.72
N ASP A 147 0.38 10.89 1.70
CA ASP A 147 -0.53 9.97 1.03
C ASP A 147 -0.44 8.56 1.60
N CYS A 148 -1.51 7.79 1.41
CA CYS A 148 -1.63 6.44 1.92
C CYS A 148 -0.46 5.52 1.49
N MET A 149 0.02 5.64 0.24
CA MET A 149 1.09 4.78 -0.26
C MET A 149 2.50 5.14 0.22
N GLN A 150 2.68 6.31 0.85
CA GLN A 150 4.02 6.83 1.18
C GLN A 150 4.66 6.27 2.44
N LEU A 151 3.92 5.51 3.24
CA LEU A 151 4.42 5.00 4.52
C LEU A 151 4.47 3.49 4.51
N VAL A 152 5.65 2.96 4.79
CA VAL A 152 5.90 1.54 5.03
C VAL A 152 6.26 1.36 6.48
N ALA A 153 5.53 0.51 7.20
CA ALA A 153 5.81 0.27 8.60
C ALA A 153 5.85 -1.23 8.93
N HIS A 154 6.71 -1.56 9.88
CA HIS A 154 6.84 -2.92 10.40
C HIS A 154 5.53 -3.38 11.04
N ARG A 155 5.21 -4.64 10.91
CA ARG A 155 3.97 -5.23 11.43
C ARG A 155 3.72 -4.96 12.92
N ASN A 156 4.77 -4.88 13.75
CA ASN A 156 4.62 -4.59 15.16
C ASN A 156 4.03 -3.18 15.39
N VAL A 157 4.44 -2.20 14.59
CA VAL A 157 3.86 -0.84 14.62
C VAL A 157 2.35 -0.91 14.37
N TRP A 158 1.95 -1.65 13.34
CA TRP A 158 0.53 -1.84 13.01
C TRP A 158 -0.22 -2.61 14.08
N GLN A 159 0.38 -3.65 14.66
CA GLN A 159 -0.23 -4.41 15.76
C GLN A 159 -0.44 -3.55 17.01
N GLU A 160 0.54 -2.74 17.39
CA GLU A 160 0.45 -1.81 18.52
C GLU A 160 -0.62 -0.73 18.30
N LEU A 161 -0.82 -0.29 17.08
CA LEU A 161 -1.88 0.64 16.71
C LEU A 161 -3.28 -0.01 16.65
N GLY A 162 -3.37 -1.34 16.57
CA GLY A 162 -4.62 -2.08 16.32
C GLY A 162 -4.98 -2.14 14.84
N TYR A 163 -3.98 -2.11 13.96
CA TYR A 163 -4.08 -2.07 12.50
C TYR A 163 -4.74 -0.78 11.99
N TRP A 164 -5.60 -0.87 10.97
CA TRP A 164 -6.32 0.30 10.44
C TRP A 164 -7.59 0.58 11.25
N TYR A 165 -7.41 0.90 12.53
CA TYR A 165 -8.47 1.01 13.54
C TYR A 165 -9.48 2.14 13.29
N ASN A 166 -9.13 3.14 12.51
CA ASN A 166 -9.98 4.27 12.17
C ASN A 166 -10.39 4.17 10.69
N THR A 167 -11.68 4.05 10.41
CA THR A 167 -12.21 3.91 9.06
C THR A 167 -12.90 5.17 8.54
N ASN A 168 -12.73 6.32 9.19
CA ASN A 168 -13.19 7.61 8.69
C ASN A 168 -12.38 8.03 7.45
N ILE A 169 -12.96 8.92 6.63
CA ILE A 169 -12.39 9.34 5.34
C ILE A 169 -10.94 9.81 5.43
N GLU A 170 -10.58 10.57 6.45
CA GLU A 170 -9.24 11.15 6.65
C GLU A 170 -8.34 10.29 7.55
N SER A 171 -8.63 9.01 7.66
CA SER A 171 -7.99 8.14 8.65
C SER A 171 -6.50 7.90 8.39
N ASP A 172 -6.07 7.88 7.13
CA ASP A 172 -4.65 7.76 6.76
C ASP A 172 -3.83 8.92 7.34
N GLY A 173 -4.28 10.14 7.18
CA GLY A 173 -3.63 11.30 7.75
C GLY A 173 -3.53 11.24 9.27
N TYR A 174 -4.58 10.81 9.98
CA TYR A 174 -4.56 10.66 11.43
C TYR A 174 -3.67 9.51 11.90
N ILE A 175 -3.74 8.35 11.23
CA ILE A 175 -2.92 7.18 11.57
C ILE A 175 -1.45 7.53 11.35
N TYR A 176 -1.10 8.14 10.23
CA TYR A 176 0.28 8.46 9.88
C TYR A 176 0.85 9.59 10.75
N SER A 177 0.05 10.59 11.12
CA SER A 177 0.46 11.58 12.11
C SER A 177 0.81 10.91 13.45
N ARG A 178 -0.05 10.00 13.91
CA ARG A 178 0.20 9.26 15.15
C ARG A 178 1.44 8.37 15.06
N ILE A 179 1.71 7.74 13.92
CA ILE A 179 2.95 7.00 13.70
C ILE A 179 4.14 7.95 13.81
N GLY A 180 4.12 9.11 13.13
CA GLY A 180 5.20 10.09 13.17
C GLY A 180 5.47 10.70 14.54
N GLU A 181 4.45 10.80 15.39
CA GLU A 181 4.57 11.28 16.77
C GLU A 181 5.20 10.25 17.73
N ASN A 182 5.02 8.95 17.46
CA ASN A 182 5.36 7.90 18.41
C ASN A 182 6.53 7.00 17.96
N TYR A 183 6.91 7.03 16.68
CA TYR A 183 7.95 6.18 16.12
C TYR A 183 9.00 7.02 15.37
N LEU A 184 10.27 6.64 15.53
CA LEU A 184 11.31 7.15 14.65
C LEU A 184 11.13 6.59 13.24
N TYR A 185 11.30 7.44 12.23
CA TYR A 185 11.18 7.04 10.83
C TYR A 185 12.41 7.45 10.03
N SER A 186 12.73 6.69 9.00
CA SER A 186 13.68 7.07 7.95
C SER A 186 12.94 7.66 6.76
N HIS A 187 13.58 8.62 6.07
CA HIS A 187 13.02 9.27 4.89
C HIS A 187 13.91 9.04 3.67
N ILE A 188 13.30 8.57 2.59
CA ILE A 188 13.91 8.48 1.26
C ILE A 188 13.43 9.70 0.46
N ASP A 189 14.30 10.71 0.31
CA ASP A 189 14.00 11.94 -0.45
C ASP A 189 14.12 11.69 -1.97
N GLU A 190 13.57 10.58 -2.43
CA GLU A 190 13.47 10.21 -3.83
C GLU A 190 12.04 9.82 -4.16
N CYS A 191 11.58 10.17 -5.35
CA CYS A 191 10.26 9.76 -5.83
C CYS A 191 10.28 8.27 -6.15
N LEU A 192 9.49 7.48 -5.43
CA LEU A 192 9.42 6.04 -5.62
C LEU A 192 8.13 5.56 -6.31
N GLY A 193 7.19 6.46 -6.57
CA GLY A 193 5.95 6.08 -7.22
C GLY A 193 5.01 7.24 -7.53
N GLU A 194 3.88 6.88 -8.09
CA GLU A 194 2.85 7.78 -8.59
C GLU A 194 1.48 7.41 -8.01
N ASN A 195 0.72 8.41 -7.57
CA ASN A 195 -0.67 8.29 -7.15
C ASN A 195 -1.57 8.92 -8.22
N TYR A 196 -2.59 8.17 -8.68
CA TYR A 196 -3.56 8.56 -9.71
C TYR A 196 -4.96 8.81 -9.16
#